data_0ba320b95381b005a2f079eb8e6d545b
#
_entry.id   0ba320b95381b005a2f079eb8e6d545b
#
_cell.length_a   1.000
_cell.length_b   1.000
_cell.length_c   1.000
_cell.angle_alpha   90.00
_cell.angle_beta   90.00
_cell.angle_gamma   90.00
#
_symmetry.space_group_name_H-M   'P 1'
#
loop_
_entity.id
_entity.type
_entity.pdbx_description
1 polymer ?
#
loop_
_entity_poly.entity_id
_entity_poly.type
_entity_poly.pdbx_seq_one_letter_code
_entity_poly.pdbx_strand_id
1 'polypeptide(L)'
;MNYIDTIKSITPLSLDDIIKTAKQHVPAQYRQTPWNYPGLAHGTAILQDEEQLCCYLASYGEMHQGKLACAFTKFPYLNMDKNIEIIDWGCGQGLASIYFIDNLRQYNLLEKLQKVTLIEPSYAALSRAELHLRQAVGDSVYIETLNYYLPSTVESLKANAIGGIHIEEPICIHLFSNILDIPQIDLKELAYLVSSSGYRHYFVCVGPVNFGNER
;
A
#
# COMPACT_ATOMS: atom_id res chain seq x y z
N MET A 1 -19.06 -11.63 -14.22
CA MET A 1 -18.49 -10.31 -13.86
C MET A 1 -17.03 -10.56 -13.58
N ASN A 2 -16.11 -9.80 -14.16
CA ASN A 2 -14.68 -9.94 -13.88
C ASN A 2 -14.34 -9.22 -12.55
N TYR A 3 -13.08 -9.35 -12.10
CA TYR A 3 -12.63 -8.75 -10.85
C TYR A 3 -12.86 -7.22 -10.81
N ILE A 4 -12.47 -6.53 -11.87
CA ILE A 4 -12.54 -5.07 -11.96
C ILE A 4 -14.01 -4.59 -11.85
N ASP A 5 -14.92 -5.24 -12.56
CA ASP A 5 -16.35 -4.89 -12.52
C ASP A 5 -16.94 -5.14 -11.13
N THR A 6 -16.51 -6.21 -10.46
CA THR A 6 -16.96 -6.52 -9.09
C THR A 6 -16.47 -5.44 -8.12
N ILE A 7 -15.19 -5.06 -8.17
CA ILE A 7 -14.64 -4.00 -7.32
C ILE A 7 -15.34 -2.67 -7.56
N LYS A 8 -15.59 -2.28 -8.81
CA LYS A 8 -16.29 -1.04 -9.16
C LYS A 8 -17.72 -0.97 -8.64
N SER A 9 -18.35 -2.11 -8.32
CA SER A 9 -19.68 -2.16 -7.76
C SER A 9 -19.75 -1.99 -6.24
N ILE A 10 -18.60 -1.93 -5.56
CA ILE A 10 -18.49 -1.84 -4.09
C ILE A 10 -18.04 -0.42 -3.71
N THR A 11 -18.84 0.28 -2.92
CA THR A 11 -18.51 1.63 -2.43
C THR A 11 -19.15 1.87 -1.05
N PRO A 12 -18.39 2.23 -0.02
CA PRO A 12 -16.93 2.31 0.00
C PRO A 12 -16.28 0.92 0.01
N LEU A 13 -15.16 0.79 -0.68
CA LEU A 13 -14.38 -0.45 -0.71
C LEU A 13 -13.54 -0.58 0.58
N SER A 14 -13.52 -1.79 1.14
CA SER A 14 -12.68 -2.16 2.30
C SER A 14 -11.62 -3.21 1.93
N LEU A 15 -10.65 -3.43 2.83
CA LEU A 15 -9.65 -4.47 2.64
C LEU A 15 -10.28 -5.87 2.60
N ASP A 16 -11.29 -6.13 3.43
CA ASP A 16 -12.02 -7.41 3.44
C ASP A 16 -12.70 -7.68 2.09
N ASP A 17 -13.32 -6.65 1.48
CA ASP A 17 -13.96 -6.78 0.17
C ASP A 17 -12.95 -7.13 -0.92
N ILE A 18 -11.77 -6.51 -0.90
CA ILE A 18 -10.67 -6.79 -1.84
C ILE A 18 -10.25 -8.25 -1.75
N ILE A 19 -9.94 -8.75 -0.54
CA ILE A 19 -9.48 -10.11 -0.32
C ILE A 19 -10.57 -11.12 -0.71
N LYS A 20 -11.80 -10.88 -0.31
CA LYS A 20 -12.96 -11.72 -0.63
C LYS A 20 -13.19 -11.80 -2.13
N THR A 21 -13.15 -10.65 -2.82
CA THR A 21 -13.34 -10.60 -4.27
C THR A 21 -12.21 -11.33 -4.98
N ALA A 22 -10.96 -11.15 -4.56
CA ALA A 22 -9.83 -11.85 -5.16
C ALA A 22 -9.97 -13.38 -5.05
N LYS A 23 -10.38 -13.90 -3.90
CA LYS A 23 -10.63 -15.34 -3.71
C LYS A 23 -11.68 -15.90 -4.66
N GLN A 24 -12.69 -15.11 -5.01
CA GLN A 24 -13.75 -15.52 -5.95
C GLN A 24 -13.25 -15.59 -7.41
N HIS A 25 -12.19 -14.82 -7.73
CA HIS A 25 -11.64 -14.71 -9.08
C HIS A 25 -10.35 -15.52 -9.30
N VAL A 26 -9.95 -16.33 -8.32
CA VAL A 26 -8.87 -17.30 -8.51
C VAL A 26 -9.30 -18.35 -9.56
N PRO A 27 -8.44 -18.68 -10.55
CA PRO A 27 -8.72 -19.73 -11.52
C PRO A 27 -9.11 -21.05 -10.85
N ALA A 28 -10.06 -21.77 -11.43
CA ALA A 28 -10.71 -22.94 -10.81
C ALA A 28 -9.71 -23.99 -10.30
N GLN A 29 -8.63 -24.23 -11.08
CA GLN A 29 -7.59 -25.21 -10.75
C GLN A 29 -6.71 -24.79 -9.56
N TYR A 30 -6.69 -23.50 -9.20
CA TYR A 30 -5.89 -22.97 -8.08
C TYR A 30 -6.70 -22.53 -6.86
N ARG A 31 -8.03 -22.69 -6.86
CA ARG A 31 -8.89 -22.22 -5.75
C ARG A 31 -8.52 -22.79 -4.39
N GLN A 32 -8.04 -24.02 -4.33
CA GLN A 32 -7.63 -24.65 -3.08
C GLN A 32 -6.17 -24.37 -2.70
N THR A 33 -5.36 -24.00 -3.66
CA THR A 33 -3.91 -23.78 -3.53
C THR A 33 -3.46 -22.58 -4.37
N PRO A 34 -4.00 -21.36 -4.11
CA PRO A 34 -3.70 -20.19 -4.94
C PRO A 34 -2.21 -19.83 -4.93
N TRP A 35 -1.49 -20.17 -3.85
CA TRP A 35 -0.04 -19.98 -3.75
C TRP A 35 0.80 -20.82 -4.72
N ASN A 36 0.20 -21.87 -5.33
CA ASN A 36 0.85 -22.67 -6.35
C ASN A 36 0.69 -22.07 -7.76
N TYR A 37 0.05 -20.92 -7.90
CA TYR A 37 -0.06 -20.25 -9.21
C TYR A 37 1.35 -19.89 -9.72
N PRO A 38 1.68 -20.23 -11.00
CA PRO A 38 3.00 -19.96 -11.56
C PRO A 38 3.36 -18.47 -11.51
N GLY A 39 4.61 -18.17 -11.18
CA GLY A 39 5.12 -16.80 -11.22
C GLY A 39 4.79 -15.94 -9.99
N LEU A 40 4.24 -16.48 -8.90
CA LEU A 40 4.09 -15.72 -7.65
C LEU A 40 5.41 -15.56 -6.89
N ALA A 41 6.40 -16.45 -7.11
CA ALA A 41 7.72 -16.42 -6.48
C ALA A 41 7.67 -16.12 -4.96
N HIS A 42 6.80 -16.81 -4.24
CA HIS A 42 6.55 -16.59 -2.80
C HIS A 42 6.21 -15.14 -2.41
N GLY A 43 5.60 -14.39 -3.33
CA GLY A 43 5.19 -13.00 -3.09
C GLY A 43 6.24 -11.95 -3.45
N THR A 44 7.37 -12.33 -4.04
CA THR A 44 8.43 -11.41 -4.46
C THR A 44 8.42 -11.08 -5.95
N ALA A 45 7.51 -11.70 -6.72
CA ALA A 45 7.42 -11.48 -8.17
C ALA A 45 6.83 -10.10 -8.48
N ILE A 46 7.29 -9.53 -9.60
CA ILE A 46 6.60 -8.41 -10.24
C ILE A 46 5.40 -8.99 -10.97
N LEU A 47 4.20 -8.79 -10.41
CA LEU A 47 2.95 -9.33 -10.94
C LEU A 47 2.59 -8.63 -12.26
N GLN A 48 2.11 -9.40 -13.25
CA GLN A 48 1.93 -8.90 -14.60
C GLN A 48 0.47 -9.00 -15.12
N ASP A 49 -0.33 -9.89 -14.56
CA ASP A 49 -1.67 -10.16 -15.04
C ASP A 49 -2.71 -10.31 -13.93
N GLU A 50 -3.99 -10.29 -14.32
CA GLU A 50 -5.15 -10.35 -13.46
C GLU A 50 -5.20 -11.64 -12.61
N GLU A 51 -4.82 -12.78 -13.17
CA GLU A 51 -4.87 -14.06 -12.46
C GLU A 51 -3.78 -14.11 -11.38
N GLN A 52 -2.55 -13.65 -11.70
CA GLN A 52 -1.49 -13.51 -10.70
C GLN A 52 -1.90 -12.59 -9.56
N LEU A 53 -2.49 -11.44 -9.89
CA LEU A 53 -2.95 -10.46 -8.89
C LEU A 53 -4.02 -11.06 -7.97
N CYS A 54 -4.99 -11.80 -8.50
CA CYS A 54 -6.02 -12.47 -7.69
C CYS A 54 -5.42 -13.61 -6.85
N CYS A 55 -4.55 -14.44 -7.43
CA CYS A 55 -3.88 -15.52 -6.72
C CYS A 55 -2.98 -15.00 -5.59
N TYR A 56 -2.27 -13.89 -5.81
CA TYR A 56 -1.47 -13.22 -4.79
C TYR A 56 -2.33 -12.80 -3.58
N LEU A 57 -3.41 -12.06 -3.84
CA LEU A 57 -4.32 -11.61 -2.77
C LEU A 57 -4.99 -12.77 -2.03
N ALA A 58 -5.41 -13.79 -2.77
CA ALA A 58 -6.02 -14.97 -2.17
C ALA A 58 -5.04 -15.77 -1.30
N SER A 59 -3.74 -15.75 -1.65
CA SER A 59 -2.69 -16.47 -0.92
C SER A 59 -2.19 -15.71 0.31
N TYR A 60 -1.99 -14.41 0.17
CA TYR A 60 -1.24 -13.61 1.14
C TYR A 60 -2.06 -12.50 1.78
N GLY A 61 -3.23 -12.16 1.24
CA GLY A 61 -4.03 -11.00 1.68
C GLY A 61 -4.38 -11.04 3.17
N GLU A 62 -4.89 -12.16 3.68
CA GLU A 62 -5.24 -12.29 5.11
C GLU A 62 -4.00 -12.23 6.01
N MET A 63 -2.87 -12.79 5.58
CA MET A 63 -1.61 -12.69 6.32
C MET A 63 -1.14 -11.23 6.39
N HIS A 64 -1.20 -10.50 5.28
CA HIS A 64 -0.86 -9.08 5.24
C HIS A 64 -1.80 -8.26 6.14
N GLN A 65 -3.09 -8.51 6.08
CA GLN A 65 -4.09 -7.87 6.95
C GLN A 65 -3.77 -8.10 8.43
N GLY A 66 -3.44 -9.34 8.83
CA GLY A 66 -3.06 -9.65 10.21
C GLY A 66 -1.81 -8.90 10.68
N LYS A 67 -0.79 -8.79 9.82
CA LYS A 67 0.43 -8.02 10.11
C LYS A 67 0.15 -6.52 10.24
N LEU A 68 -0.65 -5.96 9.33
CA LEU A 68 -1.07 -4.57 9.37
C LEU A 68 -1.88 -4.28 10.63
N ALA A 69 -2.82 -5.16 11.01
CA ALA A 69 -3.58 -5.03 12.25
C ALA A 69 -2.65 -4.91 13.47
N CYS A 70 -1.64 -5.75 13.55
CA CYS A 70 -0.64 -5.70 14.61
C CYS A 70 0.15 -4.37 14.60
N ALA A 71 0.65 -3.94 13.44
CA ALA A 71 1.42 -2.72 13.30
C ALA A 71 0.62 -1.47 13.67
N PHE A 72 -0.64 -1.40 13.28
CA PHE A 72 -1.51 -0.25 13.53
C PHE A 72 -2.17 -0.23 14.91
N THR A 73 -2.04 -1.30 15.73
CA THR A 73 -2.60 -1.35 17.09
C THR A 73 -2.15 -0.19 17.97
N LYS A 74 -0.90 0.28 17.80
CA LYS A 74 -0.30 1.36 18.59
C LYS A 74 -0.18 2.67 17.80
N PHE A 75 -0.81 2.76 16.64
CA PHE A 75 -0.73 3.97 15.82
C PHE A 75 -1.46 5.13 16.51
N PRO A 76 -0.85 6.34 16.60
CA PRO A 76 -1.39 7.43 17.40
C PRO A 76 -2.48 8.24 16.68
N TYR A 77 -3.61 7.63 16.35
CA TYR A 77 -4.71 8.27 15.62
C TYR A 77 -5.22 9.55 16.28
N LEU A 78 -5.18 9.63 17.62
CA LEU A 78 -5.61 10.82 18.36
C LEU A 78 -4.70 12.06 18.15
N ASN A 79 -3.51 11.85 17.58
CA ASN A 79 -2.57 12.93 17.28
C ASN A 79 -2.67 13.42 15.83
N MET A 80 -3.65 12.95 15.07
CA MET A 80 -3.89 13.35 13.68
C MET A 80 -4.72 14.65 13.65
N ASP A 81 -4.13 15.77 14.05
CA ASP A 81 -4.75 17.08 14.18
C ASP A 81 -4.75 17.90 12.87
N LYS A 82 -3.91 17.52 11.91
CA LYS A 82 -3.74 18.19 10.60
C LYS A 82 -4.19 17.32 9.42
N ASN A 83 -4.11 17.86 8.23
CA ASN A 83 -4.27 17.11 6.99
C ASN A 83 -3.26 15.96 6.90
N ILE A 84 -3.65 14.88 6.24
CA ILE A 84 -2.88 13.63 6.15
C ILE A 84 -2.52 13.38 4.70
N GLU A 85 -1.26 13.04 4.47
CA GLU A 85 -0.77 12.48 3.23
C GLU A 85 -0.17 11.10 3.47
N ILE A 86 -0.43 10.16 2.55
CA ILE A 86 0.11 8.80 2.60
C ILE A 86 1.12 8.64 1.46
N ILE A 87 2.26 8.02 1.77
CA ILE A 87 3.22 7.54 0.78
C ILE A 87 3.40 6.04 1.01
N ASP A 88 2.92 5.22 0.08
CA ASP A 88 2.99 3.76 0.15
C ASP A 88 4.13 3.25 -0.75
N TRP A 89 5.21 2.87 -0.11
CA TRP A 89 6.46 2.47 -0.74
C TRP A 89 6.43 0.98 -1.11
N GLY A 90 6.45 0.67 -2.41
CA GLY A 90 6.25 -0.69 -2.88
C GLY A 90 4.83 -1.17 -2.56
N CYS A 91 3.84 -0.37 -2.92
CA CYS A 91 2.46 -0.54 -2.49
C CYS A 91 1.81 -1.86 -2.94
N GLY A 92 2.39 -2.56 -3.93
CA GLY A 92 1.76 -3.71 -4.55
C GLY A 92 0.36 -3.35 -5.04
N GLN A 93 -0.64 -4.02 -4.50
CA GLN A 93 -2.05 -3.76 -4.82
C GLN A 93 -2.73 -2.80 -3.81
N GLY A 94 -1.96 -2.04 -3.02
CA GLY A 94 -2.44 -0.96 -2.16
C GLY A 94 -3.02 -1.42 -0.81
N LEU A 95 -2.72 -2.64 -0.34
CA LEU A 95 -3.34 -3.19 0.86
C LEU A 95 -3.05 -2.39 2.12
N ALA A 96 -1.82 -1.88 2.28
CA ALA A 96 -1.44 -1.09 3.45
C ALA A 96 -2.18 0.25 3.48
N SER A 97 -2.27 0.92 2.34
CA SER A 97 -3.05 2.16 2.20
C SER A 97 -4.54 1.95 2.48
N ILE A 98 -5.15 0.88 1.92
CA ILE A 98 -6.57 0.56 2.17
C ILE A 98 -6.80 0.25 3.65
N TYR A 99 -5.94 -0.56 4.28
CA TYR A 99 -6.06 -0.86 5.70
C TYR A 99 -5.99 0.42 6.56
N PHE A 100 -5.09 1.33 6.24
CA PHE A 100 -5.00 2.61 6.95
C PHE A 100 -6.25 3.48 6.72
N ILE A 101 -6.78 3.52 5.50
CA ILE A 101 -8.03 4.23 5.17
C ILE A 101 -9.21 3.65 5.96
N ASP A 102 -9.31 2.32 6.08
CA ASP A 102 -10.36 1.68 6.89
C ASP A 102 -10.26 2.12 8.37
N ASN A 103 -9.04 2.25 8.90
CA ASN A 103 -8.85 2.80 10.25
C ASN A 103 -9.21 4.29 10.32
N LEU A 104 -8.81 5.11 9.33
CA LEU A 104 -9.20 6.53 9.31
C LEU A 104 -10.73 6.69 9.35
N ARG A 105 -11.49 5.82 8.68
CA ARG A 105 -12.96 5.81 8.78
C ARG A 105 -13.44 5.49 10.20
N GLN A 106 -12.85 4.47 10.85
CA GLN A 106 -13.23 4.07 12.21
C GLN A 106 -12.99 5.20 13.23
N TYR A 107 -11.93 6.00 13.01
CA TYR A 107 -11.58 7.12 13.88
C TYR A 107 -12.19 8.46 13.44
N ASN A 108 -13.05 8.48 12.42
CA ASN A 108 -13.64 9.69 11.83
C ASN A 108 -12.59 10.72 11.37
N LEU A 109 -11.51 10.24 10.77
CA LEU A 109 -10.38 11.04 10.28
C LEU A 109 -10.25 11.05 8.76
N LEU A 110 -11.13 10.35 8.04
CA LEU A 110 -11.02 10.21 6.59
C LEU A 110 -11.05 11.55 5.85
N GLU A 111 -11.82 12.51 6.35
CA GLU A 111 -11.92 13.85 5.78
C GLU A 111 -10.59 14.63 5.79
N LYS A 112 -9.65 14.24 6.64
CA LYS A 112 -8.30 14.84 6.69
C LYS A 112 -7.35 14.27 5.65
N LEU A 113 -7.68 13.15 5.01
CA LEU A 113 -6.85 12.56 3.98
C LEU A 113 -6.95 13.38 2.70
N GLN A 114 -5.82 13.96 2.27
CA GLN A 114 -5.76 14.84 1.10
C GLN A 114 -5.09 14.17 -0.09
N LYS A 115 -4.06 13.37 0.19
CA LYS A 115 -3.23 12.78 -0.86
C LYS A 115 -2.78 11.37 -0.50
N VAL A 116 -2.72 10.49 -1.52
CA VAL A 116 -2.06 9.19 -1.46
C VAL A 116 -1.12 9.06 -2.65
N THR A 117 0.17 8.84 -2.37
CA THR A 117 1.18 8.53 -3.38
C THR A 117 1.49 7.05 -3.33
N LEU A 118 1.26 6.36 -4.44
CA LEU A 118 1.51 4.93 -4.62
C LEU A 118 2.76 4.72 -5.45
N ILE A 119 3.72 3.96 -4.95
CA ILE A 119 4.98 3.68 -5.63
C ILE A 119 5.12 2.18 -5.80
N GLU A 120 5.18 1.69 -7.04
CA GLU A 120 5.22 0.24 -7.33
C GLU A 120 5.81 -0.01 -8.72
N PRO A 121 6.80 -0.94 -8.87
CA PRO A 121 7.37 -1.27 -10.17
C PRO A 121 6.44 -2.10 -11.06
N SER A 122 5.51 -2.89 -10.50
CA SER A 122 4.51 -3.60 -11.29
C SER A 122 3.40 -2.65 -11.72
N TYR A 123 3.33 -2.36 -13.01
CA TYR A 123 2.25 -1.54 -13.57
C TYR A 123 0.86 -2.14 -13.33
N ALA A 124 0.74 -3.47 -13.43
CA ALA A 124 -0.53 -4.16 -13.19
C ALA A 124 -0.98 -4.04 -11.73
N ALA A 125 -0.05 -4.22 -10.77
CA ALA A 125 -0.34 -4.07 -9.35
C ALA A 125 -0.66 -2.60 -9.00
N LEU A 126 0.11 -1.65 -9.53
CA LEU A 126 -0.09 -0.22 -9.32
C LEU A 126 -1.46 0.26 -9.84
N SER A 127 -1.83 -0.15 -11.06
CA SER A 127 -3.15 0.17 -11.64
C SER A 127 -4.30 -0.40 -10.81
N ARG A 128 -4.10 -1.59 -10.25
CA ARG A 128 -5.09 -2.20 -9.35
C ARG A 128 -5.14 -1.47 -8.01
N ALA A 129 -4.01 -1.06 -7.45
CA ALA A 129 -3.96 -0.25 -6.24
C ALA A 129 -4.72 1.07 -6.41
N GLU A 130 -4.51 1.77 -7.52
CA GLU A 130 -5.25 2.99 -7.84
C GLU A 130 -6.76 2.75 -7.90
N LEU A 131 -7.21 1.67 -8.59
CA LEU A 131 -8.63 1.29 -8.63
C LEU A 131 -9.20 1.06 -7.23
N HIS A 132 -8.48 0.32 -6.38
CA HIS A 132 -8.91 0.05 -5.01
C HIS A 132 -9.07 1.35 -4.21
N LEU A 133 -8.08 2.23 -4.29
CA LEU A 133 -8.13 3.49 -3.56
C LEU A 133 -9.28 4.39 -4.04
N ARG A 134 -9.48 4.53 -5.35
CA ARG A 134 -10.60 5.31 -5.88
C ARG A 134 -11.95 4.79 -5.40
N GLN A 135 -12.14 3.48 -5.33
CA GLN A 135 -13.36 2.89 -4.77
C GLN A 135 -13.45 3.07 -3.25
N ALA A 136 -12.32 3.16 -2.57
CA ALA A 136 -12.29 3.38 -1.13
C ALA A 136 -12.59 4.85 -0.76
N VAL A 137 -11.99 5.84 -1.42
CA VAL A 137 -12.06 7.24 -1.00
C VAL A 137 -12.82 8.18 -1.97
N GLY A 138 -13.21 7.67 -3.15
CA GLY A 138 -13.84 8.50 -4.20
C GLY A 138 -12.89 9.55 -4.77
N ASP A 139 -13.47 10.65 -5.29
CA ASP A 139 -12.73 11.72 -5.96
C ASP A 139 -12.23 12.82 -4.99
N SER A 140 -12.50 12.69 -3.70
CA SER A 140 -12.14 13.69 -2.69
C SER A 140 -10.66 13.69 -2.33
N VAL A 141 -9.94 12.62 -2.63
CA VAL A 141 -8.52 12.43 -2.30
C VAL A 141 -7.70 12.40 -3.59
N TYR A 142 -6.63 13.18 -3.64
CA TYR A 142 -5.71 13.14 -4.76
C TYR A 142 -4.84 11.88 -4.72
N ILE A 143 -4.92 11.04 -5.76
CA ILE A 143 -4.14 9.81 -5.88
C ILE A 143 -3.09 10.00 -6.95
N GLU A 144 -1.82 9.92 -6.54
CA GLU A 144 -0.65 9.95 -7.41
C GLU A 144 -0.07 8.55 -7.53
N THR A 145 0.25 8.13 -8.76
CA THR A 145 0.85 6.82 -9.04
C THR A 145 2.23 6.99 -9.66
N LEU A 146 3.22 6.31 -9.11
CA LEU A 146 4.61 6.33 -9.57
C LEU A 146 5.07 4.90 -9.88
N ASN A 147 5.20 4.59 -11.17
CA ASN A 147 5.65 3.28 -11.63
C ASN A 147 7.19 3.24 -11.68
N TYR A 148 7.81 3.08 -10.51
CA TYR A 148 9.27 3.09 -10.36
C TYR A 148 9.75 1.97 -9.44
N TYR A 149 11.01 1.56 -9.65
CA TYR A 149 11.77 0.82 -8.64
C TYR A 149 12.26 1.79 -7.57
N LEU A 150 12.22 1.36 -6.31
CA LEU A 150 12.54 2.21 -5.15
C LEU A 150 13.88 2.95 -5.22
N PRO A 151 15.00 2.36 -5.69
CA PRO A 151 16.25 3.12 -5.86
C PRO A 151 16.11 4.32 -6.79
N SER A 152 15.42 4.15 -7.92
CA SER A 152 15.17 5.24 -8.89
C SER A 152 14.18 6.28 -8.36
N THR A 153 13.28 5.89 -7.47
CA THR A 153 12.32 6.80 -6.84
C THR A 153 13.00 7.80 -5.93
N VAL A 154 14.01 7.36 -5.16
CA VAL A 154 14.77 8.24 -4.27
C VAL A 154 15.44 9.37 -5.06
N GLU A 155 16.05 9.05 -6.22
CA GLU A 155 16.63 10.06 -7.11
C GLU A 155 15.58 11.01 -7.72
N SER A 156 14.42 10.46 -8.12
CA SER A 156 13.31 11.26 -8.67
C SER A 156 12.70 12.18 -7.61
N LEU A 157 12.59 11.73 -6.37
CA LEU A 157 12.11 12.55 -5.25
C LEU A 157 13.10 13.69 -4.92
N LYS A 158 14.41 13.46 -5.02
CA LYS A 158 15.41 14.52 -4.93
C LYS A 158 15.23 15.58 -6.01
N ALA A 159 14.94 15.16 -7.25
CA ALA A 159 14.77 16.05 -8.39
C ALA A 159 13.46 16.85 -8.34
N ASN A 160 12.40 16.29 -7.76
CA ASN A 160 11.05 16.87 -7.75
C ASN A 160 10.64 17.47 -6.41
N ALA A 161 11.58 17.79 -5.52
CA ALA A 161 11.35 18.33 -4.18
C ALA A 161 9.94 17.97 -3.63
N ILE A 162 9.83 17.05 -2.72
CA ILE A 162 8.56 16.75 -2.05
C ILE A 162 8.09 18.04 -1.36
N GLY A 163 7.35 18.88 -2.07
CA GLY A 163 6.97 20.19 -1.55
C GLY A 163 6.15 20.98 -2.56
N GLY A 164 4.85 20.70 -2.62
CA GLY A 164 3.90 21.76 -3.00
C GLY A 164 3.92 22.85 -1.94
N ILE A 165 3.53 24.08 -2.28
CA ILE A 165 3.28 25.13 -1.31
C ILE A 165 2.03 24.70 -0.51
N HIS A 166 2.23 24.07 0.65
CA HIS A 166 1.14 23.75 1.55
C HIS A 166 0.90 24.94 2.46
N ILE A 167 -0.35 25.40 2.55
CA ILE A 167 -0.75 26.48 3.46
C ILE A 167 -0.60 26.03 4.92
N GLU A 168 -0.74 24.73 5.18
CA GLU A 168 -0.47 24.06 6.44
C GLU A 168 0.37 22.80 6.18
N GLU A 169 1.41 22.57 6.99
CA GLU A 169 2.25 21.38 6.89
C GLU A 169 1.43 20.13 7.22
N PRO A 170 1.25 19.17 6.29
CA PRO A 170 0.50 17.94 6.53
C PRO A 170 1.26 16.99 7.44
N ILE A 171 0.55 15.97 7.92
CA ILE A 171 1.16 14.79 8.55
C ILE A 171 1.41 13.77 7.44
N CYS A 172 2.67 13.39 7.25
CA CYS A 172 3.05 12.39 6.25
C CYS A 172 3.15 11.00 6.87
N ILE A 173 2.39 10.06 6.32
CA ILE A 173 2.38 8.65 6.75
C ILE A 173 3.13 7.83 5.70
N HIS A 174 4.26 7.25 6.08
CA HIS A 174 5.04 6.39 5.22
C HIS A 174 4.74 4.93 5.54
N LEU A 175 4.24 4.19 4.54
CA LEU A 175 3.91 2.78 4.65
C LEU A 175 5.00 1.95 3.95
N PHE A 176 5.58 0.99 4.68
CA PHE A 176 6.54 0.03 4.20
C PHE A 176 6.03 -1.37 4.53
N SER A 177 5.35 -1.99 3.57
CA SER A 177 4.75 -3.31 3.78
C SER A 177 5.49 -4.39 3.01
N ASN A 178 6.31 -5.18 3.72
CA ASN A 178 7.09 -6.30 3.20
C ASN A 178 8.11 -5.92 2.11
N ILE A 179 8.76 -4.77 2.24
CA ILE A 179 9.77 -4.29 1.28
C ILE A 179 11.11 -3.91 1.94
N LEU A 180 11.18 -3.84 3.28
CA LEU A 180 12.38 -3.39 3.98
C LEU A 180 13.54 -4.41 3.95
N ASP A 181 13.26 -5.63 3.57
CA ASP A 181 14.23 -6.71 3.36
C ASP A 181 14.77 -6.77 1.93
N ILE A 182 14.36 -5.85 1.05
CA ILE A 182 14.90 -5.71 -0.30
C ILE A 182 16.27 -5.03 -0.23
N PRO A 183 17.39 -5.73 -0.58
CA PRO A 183 18.74 -5.22 -0.35
C PRO A 183 19.07 -3.94 -1.12
N GLN A 184 18.33 -3.63 -2.16
CA GLN A 184 18.56 -2.49 -3.05
C GLN A 184 18.03 -1.16 -2.48
N ILE A 185 17.30 -1.19 -1.37
CA ILE A 185 16.75 0.02 -0.75
C ILE A 185 17.76 0.61 0.21
N ASP A 186 18.27 1.81 -0.08
CA ASP A 186 19.08 2.58 0.88
C ASP A 186 18.17 3.30 1.88
N LEU A 187 17.92 2.64 3.01
CA LEU A 187 17.08 3.19 4.08
C LEU A 187 17.66 4.45 4.71
N LYS A 188 19.00 4.64 4.69
CA LYS A 188 19.64 5.85 5.25
C LYS A 188 19.36 7.05 4.35
N GLU A 189 19.51 6.86 3.04
CA GLU A 189 19.22 7.90 2.07
C GLU A 189 17.73 8.28 2.09
N LEU A 190 16.84 7.30 2.17
CA LEU A 190 15.41 7.51 2.30
C LEU A 190 15.08 8.30 3.58
N ALA A 191 15.62 7.90 4.73
CA ALA A 191 15.43 8.61 5.99
C ALA A 191 15.93 10.06 5.93
N TYR A 192 17.07 10.29 5.29
CA TYR A 192 17.62 11.64 5.09
C TYR A 192 16.70 12.52 4.25
N LEU A 193 16.18 12.00 3.13
CA LEU A 193 15.25 12.72 2.27
C LEU A 193 13.97 13.12 2.99
N VAL A 194 13.41 12.19 3.74
CA VAL A 194 12.16 12.43 4.48
C VAL A 194 12.39 13.43 5.62
N SER A 195 13.51 13.32 6.34
CA SER A 195 13.81 14.21 7.48
C SER A 195 14.16 15.65 7.08
N SER A 196 14.46 15.91 5.82
CA SER A 196 14.76 17.25 5.31
C SER A 196 13.53 18.12 5.11
N SER A 197 12.33 17.54 5.13
CA SER A 197 11.06 18.29 5.10
C SER A 197 10.67 18.71 6.51
N GLY A 198 10.08 19.90 6.69
CA GLY A 198 9.57 20.39 7.98
C GLY A 198 8.32 19.67 8.50
N TYR A 199 7.88 18.58 7.87
CA TYR A 199 6.64 17.87 8.16
C TYR A 199 6.76 16.94 9.36
N ARG A 200 5.60 16.57 9.96
CA ARG A 200 5.52 15.48 10.93
C ARG A 200 5.39 14.17 10.18
N HIS A 201 6.35 13.27 10.36
CA HIS A 201 6.41 11.99 9.68
C HIS A 201 6.13 10.83 10.63
N TYR A 202 5.29 9.88 10.20
CA TYR A 202 5.08 8.59 10.83
C TYR A 202 5.48 7.48 9.88
N PHE A 203 6.19 6.49 10.40
CA PHE A 203 6.65 5.34 9.63
C PHE A 203 5.97 4.08 10.14
N VAL A 204 5.24 3.39 9.29
CA VAL A 204 4.64 2.10 9.56
C VAL A 204 5.40 1.04 8.77
N CYS A 205 6.17 0.24 9.48
CA CYS A 205 7.05 -0.77 8.91
C CYS A 205 6.51 -2.16 9.25
N VAL A 206 6.18 -2.93 8.22
CA VAL A 206 5.69 -4.30 8.31
C VAL A 206 6.62 -5.20 7.50
N GLY A 207 7.20 -6.21 8.13
CA GLY A 207 8.12 -7.13 7.50
C GLY A 207 7.80 -8.59 7.82
N PRO A 208 8.46 -9.55 7.13
CA PRO A 208 8.41 -10.94 7.53
C PRO A 208 9.03 -11.10 8.93
N VAL A 209 8.36 -11.86 9.80
CA VAL A 209 8.97 -12.26 11.07
C VAL A 209 9.88 -13.46 10.77
N ASN A 210 11.16 -13.22 10.63
CA ASN A 210 12.15 -14.28 10.54
C ASN A 210 12.39 -14.85 11.95
N PHE A 211 11.68 -15.91 12.31
CA PHE A 211 12.04 -16.71 13.45
C PHE A 211 13.32 -17.49 13.15
N GLY A 212 14.44 -16.98 13.62
CA GLY A 212 15.74 -17.69 13.60
C GLY A 212 16.56 -17.42 12.36
N ASN A 213 17.34 -16.38 12.42
CA ASN A 213 18.79 -16.35 12.17
C ASN A 213 19.27 -14.96 12.57
N GLU A 214 19.86 -14.88 13.73
CA GLU A 214 20.78 -13.79 14.06
C GLU A 214 21.88 -13.80 12.99
N ARG A 215 21.93 -12.74 12.18
CA ARG A 215 23.08 -12.42 11.34
C ARG A 215 23.68 -11.11 11.82
#